data_d17bd9467d63e2409c6a8610967592c9
#
_entry.id   d17bd9467d63e2409c6a8610967592c9
#
_cell.length_a   1.000
_cell.length_b   1.000
_cell.length_c   1.000
_cell.angle_alpha   90.00
_cell.angle_beta   90.00
_cell.angle_gamma   90.00
#
_symmetry.space_group_name_H-M   'P 1'
#
loop_
_entity.id
_entity.type
_entity.pdbx_description
1 polymer ?
#
loop_
_entity_poly.entity_id
_entity_poly.type
_entity_poly.pdbx_seq_one_letter_code
_entity_poly.pdbx_strand_id
1 'polypeptide(L)'
;MGNRSLRPEKANEYNVGITWSSSSLSFLDYISVTFDAYYNDVTDKIVAFPTTYAWRMANYGTVRATGVDATLTISAPLAKNIDLIISGGYTLQKAIDLTDSDAKNYKEQLPYTPKHSGNVSARFEMPWFSIGYSVVGVSKRYCLSQNIPENEIAGYMEHTASISKECAFKKCKLQLQAEIINLTDEQYDVIKYYPM
;
A
#
# COMPACT_ATOMS: atom_id res chain seq x y z
N MET A 1 6.72 -22.26 16.08
CA MET A 1 8.07 -22.37 16.68
C MET A 1 8.95 -21.27 16.09
N GLY A 2 9.63 -20.47 16.93
CA GLY A 2 10.55 -19.43 16.45
C GLY A 2 11.86 -20.05 15.95
N ASN A 3 12.55 -19.35 15.06
CA ASN A 3 13.88 -19.71 14.59
C ASN A 3 14.92 -19.14 15.58
N ARG A 4 15.59 -20.01 16.33
CA ARG A 4 16.60 -19.62 17.34
C ARG A 4 17.95 -19.20 16.73
N SER A 5 18.15 -19.43 15.44
CA SER A 5 19.38 -19.05 14.72
C SER A 5 19.31 -17.68 14.06
N LEU A 6 18.23 -16.93 14.28
CA LEU A 6 18.09 -15.57 13.75
C LEU A 6 19.11 -14.64 14.40
N ARG A 7 19.83 -13.91 13.54
CA ARG A 7 20.68 -12.80 13.94
C ARG A 7 19.86 -11.49 13.90
N PRO A 8 20.21 -10.48 14.73
CA PRO A 8 19.59 -9.17 14.63
C PRO A 8 19.93 -8.52 13.29
N GLU A 9 18.95 -7.92 12.64
CA GLU A 9 19.20 -7.09 11.45
C GLU A 9 19.83 -5.74 11.85
N LYS A 10 20.65 -5.18 10.96
CA LYS A 10 21.26 -3.87 11.09
C LYS A 10 20.93 -3.06 9.86
N ALA A 11 20.51 -1.82 10.05
CA ALA A 11 20.10 -0.94 8.95
C ALA A 11 20.80 0.41 9.04
N ASN A 12 21.19 0.92 7.87
CA ASN A 12 21.48 2.33 7.65
C ASN A 12 20.34 2.91 6.81
N GLU A 13 19.63 3.87 7.37
CA GLU A 13 18.41 4.41 6.79
C GLU A 13 18.56 5.91 6.56
N TYR A 14 18.24 6.35 5.34
CA TYR A 14 18.22 7.75 4.94
C TYR A 14 16.84 8.06 4.37
N ASN A 15 16.16 9.03 4.97
CA ASN A 15 14.83 9.44 4.56
C ASN A 15 14.82 10.96 4.36
N VAL A 16 14.14 11.41 3.30
CA VAL A 16 13.88 12.81 3.07
C VAL A 16 12.44 12.97 2.59
N GLY A 17 11.71 13.91 3.19
CA GLY A 17 10.33 14.16 2.84
C GLY A 17 10.05 15.65 2.73
N ILE A 18 9.06 15.97 1.91
CA ILE A 18 8.51 17.31 1.76
C ILE A 18 6.98 17.23 1.77
N THR A 19 6.36 18.06 2.59
CA THR A 19 4.91 18.23 2.60
C THR A 19 4.58 19.68 2.27
N TRP A 20 3.69 19.86 1.31
CA TRP A 20 3.08 21.15 1.00
C TRP A 20 1.58 21.05 1.22
N SER A 21 0.99 22.03 1.91
CA SER A 21 -0.44 22.10 2.11
C SER A 21 -0.95 23.55 2.01
N SER A 22 -2.18 23.72 1.57
CA SER A 22 -2.85 25.00 1.46
C SER A 22 -4.35 24.87 1.73
N SER A 23 -4.89 25.85 2.44
CA SER A 23 -6.33 26.04 2.65
C SER A 23 -6.82 27.39 2.11
N SER A 24 -6.02 28.05 1.28
CA SER A 24 -6.27 29.42 0.80
C SER A 24 -6.58 29.50 -0.70
N LEU A 25 -6.88 28.39 -1.35
CA LEU A 25 -7.26 28.38 -2.76
C LEU A 25 -8.76 28.62 -2.88
N SER A 26 -9.18 29.56 -3.72
CA SER A 26 -10.57 30.01 -3.85
C SER A 26 -11.57 28.92 -4.27
N PHE A 27 -11.10 27.82 -4.81
CA PHE A 27 -11.91 26.71 -5.31
C PHE A 27 -11.68 25.39 -4.54
N LEU A 28 -10.81 25.39 -3.54
CA LEU A 28 -10.54 24.24 -2.67
C LEU A 28 -10.56 24.69 -1.20
N ASP A 29 -11.17 23.89 -0.35
CA ASP A 29 -11.06 24.08 1.10
C ASP A 29 -9.69 23.66 1.62
N TYR A 30 -9.14 22.62 1.02
CA TYR A 30 -7.86 22.09 1.45
C TYR A 30 -7.19 21.29 0.34
N ILE A 31 -5.86 21.38 0.25
CA ILE A 31 -5.00 20.49 -0.52
C ILE A 31 -3.74 20.18 0.28
N SER A 32 -3.31 18.95 0.24
CA SER A 32 -2.01 18.51 0.80
C SER A 32 -1.36 17.52 -0.14
N VAL A 33 -0.06 17.74 -0.38
CA VAL A 33 0.78 16.84 -1.18
C VAL A 33 2.02 16.54 -0.35
N THR A 34 2.36 15.27 -0.23
CA THR A 34 3.58 14.80 0.44
C THR A 34 4.38 13.94 -0.53
N PHE A 35 5.69 14.13 -0.55
CA PHE A 35 6.66 13.27 -1.22
C PHE A 35 7.72 12.86 -0.22
N ASP A 36 7.95 11.57 -0.08
CA ASP A 36 8.98 10.98 0.75
C ASP A 36 9.87 10.10 -0.11
N ALA A 37 11.16 10.21 0.02
CA ALA A 37 12.14 9.33 -0.61
C ALA A 37 13.00 8.66 0.45
N TYR A 38 13.30 7.39 0.25
CA TYR A 38 14.09 6.62 1.20
C TYR A 38 15.15 5.75 0.52
N TYR A 39 16.22 5.52 1.27
CA TYR A 39 17.32 4.64 0.91
C TYR A 39 17.76 3.88 2.16
N ASN A 40 17.61 2.56 2.14
CA ASN A 40 17.90 1.70 3.28
C ASN A 40 18.83 0.56 2.86
N ASP A 41 20.01 0.47 3.47
CA ASP A 41 20.89 -0.68 3.39
C ASP A 41 20.77 -1.50 4.66
N VAL A 42 20.31 -2.73 4.52
CA VAL A 42 20.01 -3.64 5.63
C VAL A 42 20.87 -4.88 5.51
N THR A 43 21.59 -5.23 6.57
CA THR A 43 22.34 -6.49 6.69
C THR A 43 21.63 -7.45 7.64
N ASP A 44 21.75 -8.75 7.39
CA ASP A 44 21.05 -9.79 8.12
C ASP A 44 19.52 -9.62 8.14
N LYS A 45 18.93 -9.07 7.06
CA LYS A 45 17.50 -8.83 6.92
C LYS A 45 16.67 -10.05 7.25
N ILE A 46 15.70 -9.93 8.17
CA ILE A 46 14.79 -11.01 8.52
C ILE A 46 13.61 -10.98 7.56
N VAL A 47 13.41 -12.08 6.83
CA VAL A 47 12.33 -12.21 5.86
C VAL A 47 11.50 -13.45 6.18
N ALA A 48 10.18 -13.32 6.05
CA ALA A 48 9.25 -14.42 6.17
C ALA A 48 8.99 -15.04 4.80
N PHE A 49 9.10 -16.34 4.70
CA PHE A 49 8.68 -17.08 3.49
C PHE A 49 7.60 -18.08 3.81
N PRO A 50 6.62 -18.22 2.93
CA PRO A 50 5.69 -19.34 3.01
C PRO A 50 6.42 -20.65 2.67
N THR A 51 6.16 -21.67 3.46
CA THR A 51 6.48 -23.06 3.13
C THR A 51 5.18 -23.84 2.99
N THR A 52 5.23 -25.08 2.55
CA THR A 52 4.05 -25.95 2.40
C THR A 52 3.17 -26.04 3.65
N TYR A 53 3.73 -25.85 4.84
CA TYR A 53 3.02 -26.07 6.11
C TYR A 53 3.04 -24.87 7.06
N ALA A 54 3.95 -23.91 6.87
CA ALA A 54 4.10 -22.79 7.80
C ALA A 54 4.96 -21.65 7.20
N TRP A 55 4.83 -20.48 7.77
CA TRP A 55 5.77 -19.37 7.54
C TRP A 55 7.07 -19.63 8.28
N ARG A 56 8.19 -19.46 7.60
CA ARG A 56 9.52 -19.50 8.19
C ARG A 56 10.19 -18.16 8.13
N MET A 57 10.85 -17.78 9.22
CA MET A 57 11.72 -16.61 9.29
C MET A 57 13.16 -17.03 9.06
N ALA A 58 13.88 -16.33 8.20
CA ALA A 58 15.30 -16.52 7.98
C ALA A 58 15.98 -15.17 7.74
N ASN A 59 17.28 -15.08 8.05
CA ASN A 59 18.07 -13.94 7.66
C ASN A 59 18.41 -14.04 6.17
N TYR A 60 18.06 -13.01 5.42
CA TYR A 60 18.72 -12.66 4.18
C TYR A 60 20.05 -11.99 4.50
N GLY A 61 21.00 -12.03 3.61
CA GLY A 61 22.27 -11.35 3.83
C GLY A 61 22.13 -9.84 3.79
N THR A 62 22.44 -9.24 2.65
CA THR A 62 22.33 -7.79 2.44
C THR A 62 21.17 -7.46 1.52
N VAL A 63 20.33 -6.54 1.93
CA VAL A 63 19.19 -6.04 1.17
C VAL A 63 19.29 -4.53 1.04
N ARG A 64 19.03 -4.04 -0.16
CA ARG A 64 18.85 -2.59 -0.39
C ARG A 64 17.40 -2.32 -0.75
N ALA A 65 16.77 -1.44 0.02
CA ALA A 65 15.44 -0.94 -0.26
C ALA A 65 15.50 0.56 -0.57
N THR A 66 15.03 0.94 -1.75
CA THR A 66 14.92 2.34 -2.18
C THR A 66 13.51 2.58 -2.68
N GLY A 67 13.00 3.78 -2.46
CA GLY A 67 11.67 4.09 -2.96
C GLY A 67 11.28 5.54 -2.80
N VAL A 68 10.11 5.81 -3.37
CA VAL A 68 9.44 7.11 -3.26
C VAL A 68 7.97 6.84 -2.95
N ASP A 69 7.47 7.54 -1.95
CA ASP A 69 6.06 7.58 -1.59
C ASP A 69 5.51 8.97 -1.91
N ALA A 70 4.33 9.00 -2.52
CA ALA A 70 3.60 10.23 -2.78
C ALA A 70 2.18 10.11 -2.22
N THR A 71 1.71 11.16 -1.53
CA THR A 71 0.32 11.22 -1.07
C THR A 71 -0.32 12.53 -1.50
N LEU A 72 -1.62 12.46 -1.79
CA LEU A 72 -2.44 13.60 -2.16
C LEU A 72 -3.75 13.56 -1.36
N THR A 73 -4.14 14.71 -0.82
CA THR A 73 -5.47 14.91 -0.25
C THR A 73 -6.02 16.23 -0.76
N ILE A 74 -7.25 16.20 -1.26
CA ILE A 74 -7.98 17.37 -1.76
C ILE A 74 -9.35 17.37 -1.10
N SER A 75 -9.80 18.54 -0.62
CA SER A 75 -11.17 18.79 -0.20
C SER A 75 -11.69 20.00 -0.98
N ALA A 76 -12.80 19.82 -1.68
CA ALA A 76 -13.41 20.86 -2.53
C ALA A 76 -14.90 20.96 -2.28
N PRO A 77 -15.44 22.17 -2.04
CA PRO A 77 -16.87 22.41 -1.98
C PRO A 77 -17.41 22.41 -3.42
N LEU A 78 -18.26 21.45 -3.76
CA LEU A 78 -18.88 21.36 -5.10
C LEU A 78 -20.16 22.18 -5.19
N ALA A 79 -20.93 22.21 -4.09
CA ALA A 79 -22.18 22.97 -3.99
C ALA A 79 -22.46 23.27 -2.53
N LYS A 80 -23.56 24.00 -2.25
CA LYS A 80 -23.97 24.25 -0.86
C LYS A 80 -24.20 22.94 -0.13
N ASN A 81 -23.38 22.67 0.91
CA ASN A 81 -23.39 21.46 1.73
C ASN A 81 -23.08 20.16 0.95
N ILE A 82 -22.33 20.24 -0.13
CA ILE A 82 -21.83 19.08 -0.86
C ILE A 82 -20.33 19.25 -1.02
N ASP A 83 -19.56 18.37 -0.40
CA ASP A 83 -18.12 18.38 -0.42
C ASP A 83 -17.59 17.13 -1.11
N LEU A 84 -16.53 17.30 -1.89
CA LEU A 84 -15.76 16.23 -2.50
C LEU A 84 -14.41 16.13 -1.80
N ILE A 85 -14.13 14.94 -1.27
CA ILE A 85 -12.83 14.62 -0.70
C ILE A 85 -12.19 13.58 -1.59
N ILE A 86 -11.01 13.89 -2.12
CA ILE A 86 -10.18 12.93 -2.87
C ILE A 86 -8.91 12.71 -2.06
N SER A 87 -8.55 11.46 -1.87
CA SER A 87 -7.25 11.09 -1.29
C SER A 87 -6.64 9.95 -2.07
N GLY A 88 -5.32 9.94 -2.14
CA GLY A 88 -4.59 8.89 -2.83
C GLY A 88 -3.16 8.79 -2.32
N GLY A 89 -2.60 7.60 -2.50
CA GLY A 89 -1.22 7.30 -2.23
C GLY A 89 -0.62 6.45 -3.34
N TYR A 90 0.65 6.65 -3.61
CA TYR A 90 1.40 5.87 -4.56
C TYR A 90 2.80 5.60 -4.02
N THR A 91 3.22 4.34 -4.11
CA THR A 91 4.55 3.87 -3.72
C THR A 91 5.25 3.28 -4.92
N LEU A 92 6.45 3.78 -5.21
CA LEU A 92 7.43 3.16 -6.08
C LEU A 92 8.57 2.64 -5.22
N GLN A 93 8.80 1.33 -5.21
CA GLN A 93 9.86 0.74 -4.41
C GLN A 93 10.69 -0.29 -5.16
N LYS A 94 11.97 -0.36 -4.82
CA LYS A 94 12.90 -1.37 -5.27
C LYS A 94 13.63 -1.93 -4.05
N ALA A 95 13.27 -3.16 -3.66
CA ALA A 95 13.91 -3.89 -2.57
C ALA A 95 14.62 -5.11 -3.15
N ILE A 96 15.94 -5.10 -3.19
CA ILE A 96 16.76 -6.07 -3.91
C ILE A 96 17.72 -6.81 -2.99
N ASP A 97 18.01 -8.06 -3.35
CA ASP A 97 19.00 -8.89 -2.71
C ASP A 97 20.41 -8.55 -3.22
N LEU A 98 21.32 -8.22 -2.33
CA LEU A 98 22.74 -7.94 -2.59
C LEU A 98 23.67 -8.91 -1.84
N THR A 99 23.16 -10.03 -1.38
CA THR A 99 23.88 -10.95 -0.49
C THR A 99 25.09 -11.59 -1.15
N ASP A 100 24.92 -12.11 -2.36
CA ASP A 100 25.96 -12.85 -3.08
C ASP A 100 25.92 -12.48 -4.56
N SER A 101 27.01 -11.89 -5.06
CA SER A 101 27.13 -11.44 -6.46
C SER A 101 27.04 -12.59 -7.48
N ASP A 102 27.37 -13.81 -7.07
CA ASP A 102 27.39 -14.99 -7.95
C ASP A 102 26.06 -15.75 -7.90
N ALA A 103 25.15 -15.37 -6.98
CA ALA A 103 23.84 -15.99 -6.86
C ALA A 103 22.88 -15.52 -7.96
N LYS A 104 22.02 -16.44 -8.42
CA LYS A 104 21.02 -16.15 -9.48
C LYS A 104 19.99 -15.10 -9.09
N ASN A 105 19.81 -14.84 -7.81
CA ASN A 105 18.89 -13.83 -7.26
C ASN A 105 19.58 -12.50 -6.93
N TYR A 106 20.85 -12.34 -7.32
CA TYR A 106 21.56 -11.07 -7.11
C TYR A 106 20.90 -9.91 -7.86
N LYS A 107 20.62 -8.83 -7.16
CA LYS A 107 19.86 -7.64 -7.64
C LYS A 107 18.41 -7.91 -8.05
N GLU A 108 17.87 -9.07 -7.73
CA GLU A 108 16.47 -9.36 -7.92
C GLU A 108 15.60 -8.77 -6.79
N GLN A 109 14.34 -8.47 -7.12
CA GLN A 109 13.36 -7.96 -6.17
C GLN A 109 13.05 -9.03 -5.12
N LEU A 110 12.93 -8.62 -3.86
CA LEU A 110 12.55 -9.53 -2.78
C LEU A 110 11.17 -10.16 -3.02
N PRO A 111 10.96 -11.41 -2.54
CA PRO A 111 9.65 -12.05 -2.63
C PRO A 111 8.53 -11.20 -2.04
N TYR A 112 7.34 -11.29 -2.66
CA TYR A 112 6.12 -10.61 -2.25
C TYR A 112 6.21 -9.07 -2.14
N THR A 113 7.23 -8.46 -2.74
CA THR A 113 7.45 -7.01 -2.72
C THR A 113 7.11 -6.43 -4.09
N PRO A 114 5.96 -5.78 -4.28
CA PRO A 114 5.62 -5.16 -5.56
C PRO A 114 6.48 -3.93 -5.79
N LYS A 115 6.78 -3.61 -7.06
CA LYS A 115 7.49 -2.38 -7.42
C LYS A 115 6.59 -1.14 -7.35
N HIS A 116 5.32 -1.32 -7.68
CA HIS A 116 4.33 -0.25 -7.69
C HIS A 116 3.12 -0.68 -6.88
N SER A 117 2.66 0.17 -6.01
CA SER A 117 1.38 0.03 -5.32
C SER A 117 0.76 1.41 -5.13
N GLY A 118 -0.54 1.46 -5.02
CA GLY A 118 -1.23 2.73 -4.80
C GLY A 118 -2.69 2.54 -4.51
N ASN A 119 -3.29 3.61 -4.04
CA ASN A 119 -4.71 3.68 -3.80
C ASN A 119 -5.21 5.08 -4.14
N VAL A 120 -6.46 5.15 -4.58
CA VAL A 120 -7.19 6.40 -4.77
C VAL A 120 -8.58 6.21 -4.18
N SER A 121 -9.07 7.21 -3.46
CA SER A 121 -10.44 7.25 -2.98
C SER A 121 -11.07 8.60 -3.28
N ALA A 122 -12.36 8.59 -3.59
CA ALA A 122 -13.19 9.76 -3.73
C ALA A 122 -14.44 9.60 -2.85
N ARG A 123 -14.76 10.62 -2.07
CA ARG A 123 -15.94 10.65 -1.21
C ARG A 123 -16.72 11.92 -1.49
N PHE A 124 -18.00 11.76 -1.77
CA PHE A 124 -18.97 12.83 -1.80
C PHE A 124 -19.71 12.89 -0.47
N GLU A 125 -19.57 13.98 0.23
CA GLU A 125 -20.27 14.25 1.49
C GLU A 125 -21.48 15.14 1.21
N MET A 126 -22.65 14.65 1.57
CA MET A 126 -23.94 15.36 1.38
C MET A 126 -24.72 15.38 2.70
N PRO A 127 -25.68 16.28 2.90
CA PRO A 127 -26.44 16.36 4.16
C PRO A 127 -27.22 15.10 4.51
N TRP A 128 -27.51 14.27 3.52
CA TRP A 128 -28.38 13.08 3.72
C TRP A 128 -27.61 11.78 3.84
N PHE A 129 -26.51 11.66 3.12
CA PHE A 129 -25.62 10.49 3.08
C PHE A 129 -24.29 10.86 2.44
N SER A 130 -23.31 10.01 2.60
CA SER A 130 -22.03 10.11 1.91
C SER A 130 -21.83 8.88 1.02
N ILE A 131 -21.30 9.09 -0.18
CA ILE A 131 -20.93 8.01 -1.09
C ILE A 131 -19.41 8.02 -1.22
N GLY A 132 -18.80 6.83 -1.10
CA GLY A 132 -17.37 6.64 -1.31
C GLY A 132 -17.12 5.63 -2.40
N TYR A 133 -16.02 5.85 -3.12
CA TYR A 133 -15.46 4.89 -4.06
C TYR A 133 -13.95 4.88 -3.90
N SER A 134 -13.36 3.70 -3.85
CA SER A 134 -11.91 3.55 -3.73
C SER A 134 -11.38 2.44 -4.63
N VAL A 135 -10.15 2.61 -5.05
CA VAL A 135 -9.39 1.63 -5.82
C VAL A 135 -8.05 1.41 -5.16
N VAL A 136 -7.68 0.16 -4.97
CA VAL A 136 -6.34 -0.25 -4.56
C VAL A 136 -5.70 -1.00 -5.72
N GLY A 137 -4.48 -0.62 -6.10
CA GLY A 137 -3.73 -1.27 -7.16
C GLY A 137 -2.38 -1.77 -6.67
N VAL A 138 -2.02 -2.97 -7.06
CA VAL A 138 -0.72 -3.60 -6.75
C VAL A 138 -0.16 -4.18 -8.02
N SER A 139 1.09 -3.84 -8.36
CA SER A 139 1.75 -4.40 -9.54
C SER A 139 2.13 -5.87 -9.33
N LYS A 140 2.50 -6.52 -10.41
CA LYS A 140 3.08 -7.86 -10.35
C LYS A 140 4.27 -7.92 -9.39
N ARG A 141 4.44 -9.09 -8.77
CA ARG A 141 5.48 -9.42 -7.81
C ARG A 141 5.89 -10.87 -7.97
N TYR A 142 6.86 -11.33 -7.22
CA TYR A 142 7.34 -12.70 -7.28
C TYR A 142 7.19 -13.40 -5.94
N CYS A 143 6.86 -14.69 -5.95
CA CYS A 143 6.71 -15.47 -4.72
C CYS A 143 8.04 -16.04 -4.19
N LEU A 144 9.08 -16.09 -5.02
CA LEU A 144 10.42 -16.59 -4.67
C LEU A 144 11.49 -15.57 -5.06
N SER A 145 12.72 -15.79 -4.57
CA SER A 145 13.86 -14.88 -4.74
C SER A 145 14.31 -14.73 -6.18
N GLN A 146 14.06 -15.69 -7.07
CA GLN A 146 14.34 -15.60 -8.50
C GLN A 146 13.12 -14.99 -9.21
N ASN A 147 13.31 -13.88 -9.90
CA ASN A 147 12.25 -13.15 -10.59
C ASN A 147 12.01 -13.72 -12.01
N ILE A 148 11.70 -15.01 -12.08
CA ILE A 148 11.36 -15.73 -13.30
C ILE A 148 9.84 -15.82 -13.48
N PRO A 149 9.33 -16.03 -14.69
CA PRO A 149 7.89 -16.09 -14.98
C PRO A 149 7.12 -17.08 -14.10
N GLU A 150 7.72 -18.23 -13.79
CA GLU A 150 7.11 -19.29 -12.97
C GLU A 150 6.82 -18.84 -11.54
N ASN A 151 7.57 -17.86 -11.05
CA ASN A 151 7.43 -17.29 -9.71
C ASN A 151 6.55 -16.04 -9.69
N GLU A 152 6.09 -15.58 -10.85
CA GLU A 152 5.30 -14.36 -10.94
C GLU A 152 3.91 -14.53 -10.31
N ILE A 153 3.49 -13.51 -9.60
CA ILE A 153 2.13 -13.29 -9.12
C ILE A 153 1.63 -12.05 -9.84
N ALA A 154 0.52 -12.18 -10.55
CA ALA A 154 -0.07 -11.09 -11.31
C ALA A 154 -0.39 -9.87 -10.42
N GLY A 155 -0.35 -8.69 -10.98
CA GLY A 155 -0.89 -7.49 -10.35
C GLY A 155 -2.41 -7.52 -10.38
N TYR A 156 -3.04 -6.69 -9.54
CA TYR A 156 -4.49 -6.59 -9.46
C TYR A 156 -4.94 -5.17 -9.14
N MET A 157 -6.22 -4.90 -9.38
CA MET A 157 -6.93 -3.70 -8.95
C MET A 157 -8.22 -4.11 -8.25
N GLU A 158 -8.37 -3.72 -6.99
CA GLU A 158 -9.59 -3.97 -6.22
C GLU A 158 -10.38 -2.67 -6.09
N HIS A 159 -11.67 -2.75 -6.39
CA HIS A 159 -12.59 -1.62 -6.38
C HIS A 159 -13.60 -1.79 -5.26
N THR A 160 -13.79 -0.74 -4.47
CA THR A 160 -14.72 -0.72 -3.34
C THR A 160 -15.67 0.45 -3.47
N ALA A 161 -16.96 0.22 -3.25
CA ALA A 161 -17.98 1.25 -3.17
C ALA A 161 -18.62 1.25 -1.78
N SER A 162 -18.92 2.42 -1.24
CA SER A 162 -19.53 2.57 0.07
C SER A 162 -20.60 3.65 0.09
N ILE A 163 -21.58 3.48 0.97
CA ILE A 163 -22.55 4.50 1.33
C ILE A 163 -22.67 4.56 2.83
N SER A 164 -22.74 5.75 3.39
CA SER A 164 -22.88 5.94 4.83
C SER A 164 -23.84 7.09 5.15
N LYS A 165 -24.47 7.01 6.33
CA LYS A 165 -25.34 8.03 6.89
C LYS A 165 -25.11 8.17 8.37
N GLU A 166 -24.94 9.40 8.84
CA GLU A 166 -24.97 9.75 10.27
C GLU A 166 -26.36 10.29 10.62
N CYS A 167 -26.95 9.73 11.68
CA CYS A 167 -28.20 10.17 12.27
C CYS A 167 -27.89 10.70 13.67
N ALA A 168 -28.01 12.00 13.88
CA ALA A 168 -27.81 12.62 15.18
C ALA A 168 -29.13 12.67 15.95
N PHE A 169 -29.16 12.07 17.14
CA PHE A 169 -30.24 12.13 18.09
C PHE A 169 -29.80 12.96 19.31
N LYS A 170 -30.75 13.40 20.12
CA LYS A 170 -30.47 14.26 21.29
C LYS A 170 -29.45 13.66 22.28
N LYS A 171 -29.35 12.35 22.36
CA LYS A 171 -28.47 11.65 23.33
C LYS A 171 -27.47 10.68 22.70
N CYS A 172 -27.54 10.45 21.40
CA CYS A 172 -26.65 9.52 20.70
C CYS A 172 -26.50 9.92 19.23
N LYS A 173 -25.42 9.44 18.61
CA LYS A 173 -25.20 9.48 17.18
C LYS A 173 -25.21 8.03 16.67
N LEU A 174 -25.94 7.77 15.62
CA LEU A 174 -25.98 6.48 14.92
C LEU A 174 -25.35 6.67 13.55
N GLN A 175 -24.31 5.91 13.26
CA GLN A 175 -23.71 5.83 11.95
C GLN A 175 -24.08 4.48 11.32
N LEU A 176 -24.68 4.52 10.15
CA LEU A 176 -24.97 3.37 9.31
C LEU A 176 -24.03 3.41 8.11
N GLN A 177 -23.44 2.27 7.77
CA GLN A 177 -22.55 2.13 6.62
C GLN A 177 -22.85 0.80 5.92
N ALA A 178 -22.86 0.83 4.60
CA ALA A 178 -22.86 -0.34 3.74
C ALA A 178 -21.67 -0.22 2.77
N GLU A 179 -21.03 -1.34 2.50
CA GLU A 179 -19.83 -1.39 1.67
C GLU A 179 -19.86 -2.64 0.80
N ILE A 180 -19.43 -2.51 -0.45
CA ILE A 180 -19.21 -3.60 -1.38
C ILE A 180 -17.71 -3.58 -1.72
N ILE A 181 -17.02 -4.61 -1.28
CA ILE A 181 -15.58 -4.82 -1.53
C ILE A 181 -15.46 -5.68 -2.78
N ASN A 182 -14.40 -5.46 -3.57
CA ASN A 182 -14.16 -6.16 -4.82
C ASN A 182 -15.35 -6.08 -5.79
N LEU A 183 -15.82 -4.86 -6.04
CA LEU A 183 -17.01 -4.58 -6.87
C LEU A 183 -16.94 -5.17 -8.28
N THR A 184 -15.74 -5.36 -8.81
CA THR A 184 -15.48 -5.88 -10.16
C THR A 184 -15.29 -7.41 -10.20
N ASP A 185 -15.37 -8.08 -9.04
CA ASP A 185 -15.11 -9.53 -8.90
C ASP A 185 -13.74 -9.93 -9.47
N GLU A 186 -12.73 -9.11 -9.22
CA GLU A 186 -11.36 -9.37 -9.66
C GLU A 186 -10.79 -10.60 -8.91
N GLN A 187 -10.36 -11.60 -9.66
CA GLN A 187 -9.74 -12.80 -9.10
C GLN A 187 -8.24 -12.62 -9.03
N TYR A 188 -7.68 -12.60 -7.81
CA TYR A 188 -6.25 -12.38 -7.62
C TYR A 188 -5.67 -13.20 -6.46
N ASP A 189 -4.37 -13.45 -6.54
CA ASP A 189 -3.62 -14.10 -5.48
C ASP A 189 -2.84 -13.04 -4.67
N VAL A 190 -3.07 -12.98 -3.35
CA VAL A 190 -2.18 -12.26 -2.44
C VAL A 190 -0.95 -13.12 -2.15
N ILE A 191 -1.18 -14.39 -1.90
CA ILE A 191 -0.16 -15.43 -1.74
C ILE A 191 -0.40 -16.45 -2.84
N LYS A 192 0.66 -16.82 -3.57
CA LYS A 192 0.56 -17.76 -4.68
C LYS A 192 -0.15 -19.04 -4.25
N TYR A 193 -1.11 -19.50 -5.04
CA TYR A 193 -2.00 -20.64 -4.78
C TYR A 193 -3.07 -20.42 -3.69
N TYR A 194 -3.26 -19.20 -3.21
CA TYR A 194 -4.35 -18.85 -2.30
C TYR A 194 -5.12 -17.66 -2.91
N PRO A 195 -6.06 -17.91 -3.82
CA PRO A 195 -6.89 -16.87 -4.42
C PRO A 195 -7.81 -16.22 -3.38
N MET A 196 -8.07 -14.93 -3.58
CA MET A 196 -8.97 -14.11 -2.75
C MET A 196 -10.29 -13.91 -3.48
#